data_030a0c01b8190a3e87e93d2f5760dbd2
#
_entry.id   030a0c01b8190a3e87e93d2f5760dbd2
#
_cell.length_a   1.000
_cell.length_b   1.000
_cell.length_c   1.000
_cell.angle_alpha   90.00
_cell.angle_beta   90.00
_cell.angle_gamma   90.00
#
_symmetry.space_group_name_H-M   'P 1'
#
loop_
_entity.id
_entity.type
_entity.pdbx_description
1 polymer ?
#
loop_
_entity_poly.entity_id
_entity_poly.type
_entity_poly.pdbx_seq_one_letter_code
_entity_poly.pdbx_strand_id
1 'polypeptide(L)'
;HHLADCDLVWHAGDVGNNQVIDALENAKNTQGVFGNIDGTEIRTRWPEFVFEEIEGVKFLMIHIAGAIERYNEKTRALISKYQPDVLVCGHSHILKVKRDQRFKLMHMNPGAVGNHGFHKVRTFLKLDVENGKMANLQAVELGPRSSKSFD
;
A
#
# COMPACT_ATOMS: atom_id res chain seq x y z
N HIS A 1 9.45 15.16 0.22
CA HIS A 1 9.80 15.67 -1.12
C HIS A 1 9.74 14.59 -2.19
N HIS A 2 9.78 13.33 -1.83
CA HIS A 2 9.59 12.25 -2.78
C HIS A 2 8.17 12.24 -3.37
N LEU A 3 7.23 12.91 -2.71
CA LEU A 3 5.85 12.92 -3.13
C LEU A 3 5.47 14.18 -3.93
N ALA A 4 6.42 15.06 -4.20
CA ALA A 4 6.13 16.37 -4.77
C ALA A 4 5.38 16.30 -6.11
N ASP A 5 5.67 15.28 -6.93
CA ASP A 5 5.06 15.12 -8.23
C ASP A 5 3.91 14.10 -8.24
N CYS A 6 3.42 13.69 -7.07
CA CYS A 6 2.33 12.74 -6.98
C CYS A 6 0.99 13.44 -6.75
N ASP A 7 -0.08 12.91 -7.29
CA ASP A 7 -1.43 13.42 -7.07
C ASP A 7 -2.13 12.74 -5.90
N LEU A 8 -1.81 11.49 -5.67
CA LEU A 8 -2.44 10.67 -4.63
C LEU A 8 -1.38 9.91 -3.85
N VAL A 9 -1.68 9.66 -2.57
CA VAL A 9 -0.86 8.78 -1.73
C VAL A 9 -1.77 7.71 -1.15
N TRP A 10 -1.34 6.45 -1.23
CA TRP A 10 -2.05 5.32 -0.63
C TRP A 10 -1.15 4.66 0.39
N HIS A 11 -1.70 4.44 1.59
CA HIS A 11 -0.98 3.80 2.69
C HIS A 11 -1.62 2.46 3.02
N ALA A 12 -0.84 1.40 2.95
CA ALA A 12 -1.35 0.03 3.07
C ALA A 12 -1.43 -0.50 4.51
N GLY A 13 -1.48 0.37 5.50
CA GLY A 13 -1.74 -0.02 6.89
C GLY A 13 -0.53 0.03 7.82
N ASP A 14 -0.78 -0.14 9.10
CA ASP A 14 0.22 -0.02 10.17
C ASP A 14 0.84 1.38 10.18
N VAL A 15 -0.01 2.39 10.14
CA VAL A 15 0.45 3.77 10.11
C VAL A 15 0.95 4.22 11.47
N GLY A 16 0.44 3.66 12.54
CA GLY A 16 0.94 3.90 13.88
C GLY A 16 0.21 4.97 14.67
N ASN A 17 0.10 6.17 14.15
CA ASN A 17 -0.57 7.25 14.88
C ASN A 17 -1.20 8.28 13.95
N ASN A 18 -2.07 9.11 14.52
CA ASN A 18 -2.79 10.13 13.76
C ASN A 18 -1.89 11.20 13.19
N GLN A 19 -0.74 11.45 13.78
CA GLN A 19 0.16 12.48 13.30
C GLN A 19 0.69 12.15 11.90
N VAL A 20 0.91 10.87 11.62
CA VAL A 20 1.35 10.43 10.30
C VAL A 20 0.24 10.67 9.28
N ILE A 21 -0.99 10.33 9.64
CA ILE A 21 -2.14 10.57 8.76
C ILE A 21 -2.28 12.07 8.48
N ASP A 22 -2.19 12.89 9.52
CA ASP A 22 -2.30 14.34 9.36
C ASP A 22 -1.23 14.89 8.43
N ALA A 23 0.00 14.42 8.57
CA ALA A 23 1.10 14.87 7.73
C ALA A 23 0.88 14.48 6.27
N LEU A 24 0.42 13.26 6.02
CA LEU A 24 0.15 12.81 4.66
C LEU A 24 -1.02 13.57 4.03
N GLU A 25 -2.10 13.74 4.78
CA GLU A 25 -3.29 14.44 4.27
C GLU A 25 -3.03 15.91 4.02
N ASN A 26 -2.16 16.52 4.81
CA ASN A 26 -1.78 17.89 4.58
C ASN A 26 -0.89 18.05 3.35
N ALA A 27 -0.13 17.03 3.02
CA ALA A 27 0.78 17.07 1.88
C ALA A 27 0.09 16.70 0.56
N LYS A 28 -0.78 15.69 0.58
CA LYS A 28 -1.40 15.17 -0.63
C LYS A 28 -2.76 14.55 -0.30
N ASN A 29 -3.58 14.37 -1.33
CA ASN A 29 -4.81 13.60 -1.21
C ASN A 29 -4.42 12.16 -0.86
N THR A 30 -4.83 11.70 0.30
CA THR A 30 -4.36 10.43 0.86
C THR A 30 -5.51 9.50 1.17
N GLN A 31 -5.35 8.25 0.84
CA GLN A 31 -6.22 7.18 1.30
C GLN A 31 -5.39 6.12 1.98
N GLY A 32 -5.97 5.41 2.91
CA GLY A 32 -5.27 4.34 3.60
C GLY A 32 -6.23 3.33 4.17
N VAL A 33 -5.65 2.23 4.64
CA VAL A 33 -6.38 1.20 5.38
C VAL A 33 -5.69 1.02 6.71
N PHE A 34 -6.43 0.53 7.73
CA PHE A 34 -5.77 0.23 8.99
C PHE A 34 -5.04 -1.11 8.88
N GLY A 35 -3.98 -1.24 9.65
CA GLY A 35 -3.23 -2.48 9.76
C GLY A 35 -3.43 -3.13 11.13
N ASN A 36 -2.78 -4.27 11.33
CA ASN A 36 -2.98 -5.05 12.56
C ASN A 36 -2.47 -4.36 13.83
N ILE A 37 -1.49 -3.45 13.71
CA ILE A 37 -1.02 -2.72 14.87
C ILE A 37 -1.83 -1.44 15.14
N ASP A 38 -2.68 -1.03 14.21
CA ASP A 38 -3.40 0.24 14.33
C ASP A 38 -4.56 0.11 15.31
N GLY A 39 -4.66 1.07 16.21
CA GLY A 39 -5.69 1.08 17.24
C GLY A 39 -6.96 1.79 16.80
N THR A 40 -7.85 2.02 17.78
CA THR A 40 -9.17 2.59 17.53
C THR A 40 -9.13 3.93 16.82
N GLU A 41 -8.19 4.81 17.18
CA GLU A 41 -8.16 6.14 16.58
C GLU A 41 -7.84 6.10 15.09
N ILE A 42 -7.03 5.14 14.66
CA ILE A 42 -6.73 4.98 13.24
C ILE A 42 -7.91 4.31 12.54
N ARG A 43 -8.48 3.30 13.18
CA ARG A 43 -9.59 2.53 12.59
C ARG A 43 -10.86 3.33 12.43
N THR A 44 -11.00 4.45 13.13
CA THR A 44 -12.12 5.36 12.92
C THR A 44 -11.89 6.27 11.72
N ARG A 45 -10.66 6.46 11.31
CA ARG A 45 -10.32 7.34 10.19
C ARG A 45 -10.15 6.58 8.87
N TRP A 46 -9.56 5.40 8.90
CA TRP A 46 -9.29 4.60 7.73
C TRP A 46 -10.01 3.25 7.81
N PRO A 47 -10.57 2.77 6.69
CA PRO A 47 -11.29 1.49 6.67
C PRO A 47 -10.33 0.30 6.63
N GLU A 48 -10.90 -0.89 6.69
CA GLU A 48 -10.13 -2.12 6.58
C GLU A 48 -9.65 -2.33 5.15
N PHE A 49 -10.44 -1.97 4.17
CA PHE A 49 -10.05 -2.06 2.76
C PHE A 49 -10.61 -0.87 1.99
N VAL A 50 -9.99 -0.59 0.85
CA VAL A 50 -10.44 0.44 -0.09
C VAL A 50 -10.53 -0.18 -1.47
N PHE A 51 -11.62 0.10 -2.18
CA PHE A 51 -11.69 -0.23 -3.60
C PHE A 51 -12.00 1.05 -4.36
N GLU A 52 -11.22 1.34 -5.39
CA GLU A 52 -11.40 2.54 -6.18
C GLU A 52 -10.92 2.34 -7.59
N GLU A 53 -11.67 2.84 -8.55
CA GLU A 53 -11.24 2.84 -9.94
C GLU A 53 -10.61 4.20 -10.22
N ILE A 54 -9.34 4.20 -10.65
CA ILE A 54 -8.60 5.42 -10.93
C ILE A 54 -8.19 5.37 -12.39
N GLU A 55 -8.65 6.32 -13.18
CA GLU A 55 -8.30 6.41 -14.60
C GLU A 55 -8.49 5.10 -15.35
N GLY A 56 -9.55 4.37 -15.02
CA GLY A 56 -9.88 3.10 -15.68
C GLY A 56 -9.19 1.87 -15.15
N VAL A 57 -8.38 2.01 -14.10
CA VAL A 57 -7.72 0.87 -13.44
C VAL A 57 -8.36 0.65 -12.09
N LYS A 58 -8.76 -0.58 -11.79
CA LYS A 58 -9.42 -0.93 -10.54
C LYS A 58 -8.42 -1.37 -9.51
N PHE A 59 -8.36 -0.64 -8.40
CA PHE A 59 -7.44 -0.94 -7.30
C PHE A 59 -8.18 -1.40 -6.07
N LEU A 60 -7.73 -2.49 -5.48
CA LEU A 60 -8.19 -2.96 -4.17
C LEU A 60 -7.00 -2.89 -3.22
N MET A 61 -7.18 -2.28 -2.05
CA MET A 61 -6.12 -2.21 -1.04
C MET A 61 -6.62 -2.81 0.26
N ILE A 62 -5.83 -3.68 0.87
CA ILE A 62 -6.09 -4.27 2.18
C ILE A 62 -4.74 -4.56 2.83
N HIS A 63 -4.62 -4.36 4.15
CA HIS A 63 -3.33 -4.53 4.82
C HIS A 63 -2.82 -5.97 4.77
N ILE A 64 -3.65 -6.94 5.18
CA ILE A 64 -3.25 -8.34 5.20
C ILE A 64 -4.02 -9.09 4.14
N ALA A 65 -3.35 -9.44 3.05
CA ALA A 65 -3.96 -10.16 1.95
C ALA A 65 -3.62 -11.66 1.94
N GLY A 66 -2.50 -12.02 2.52
CA GLY A 66 -1.96 -13.37 2.38
C GLY A 66 -0.96 -13.44 1.24
N ALA A 67 -0.52 -14.63 0.92
CA ALA A 67 0.47 -14.82 -0.13
C ALA A 67 -0.15 -14.75 -1.53
N ILE A 68 0.63 -14.30 -2.49
CA ILE A 68 0.18 -14.24 -3.87
C ILE A 68 -0.35 -15.60 -4.31
N GLU A 69 -1.46 -15.60 -5.03
CA GLU A 69 -2.19 -16.79 -5.48
C GLU A 69 -2.81 -17.63 -4.36
N ARG A 70 -2.55 -17.29 -3.10
CA ARG A 70 -3.11 -17.99 -1.94
C ARG A 70 -3.60 -16.99 -0.92
N TYR A 71 -4.42 -16.04 -1.35
CA TYR A 71 -4.93 -14.99 -0.49
C TYR A 71 -5.87 -15.56 0.58
N ASN A 72 -6.02 -14.81 1.68
CA ASN A 72 -6.92 -15.21 2.74
C ASN A 72 -8.38 -15.12 2.27
N GLU A 73 -9.28 -15.67 3.09
CA GLU A 73 -10.69 -15.76 2.72
C GLU A 73 -11.32 -14.40 2.42
N LYS A 74 -11.06 -13.42 3.27
CA LYS A 74 -11.61 -12.09 3.09
C LYS A 74 -11.14 -11.45 1.80
N THR A 75 -9.86 -11.55 1.51
CA THR A 75 -9.30 -10.98 0.29
C THR A 75 -9.87 -11.67 -0.95
N ARG A 76 -10.01 -13.00 -0.91
CA ARG A 76 -10.61 -13.73 -2.03
C ARG A 76 -12.05 -13.27 -2.28
N ALA A 77 -12.81 -13.05 -1.20
CA ALA A 77 -14.19 -12.57 -1.33
C ALA A 77 -14.23 -11.18 -1.97
N LEU A 78 -13.32 -10.30 -1.58
CA LEU A 78 -13.24 -8.96 -2.14
C LEU A 78 -12.80 -8.99 -3.61
N ILE A 79 -11.85 -9.84 -3.96
CA ILE A 79 -11.41 -10.01 -5.34
C ILE A 79 -12.58 -10.49 -6.20
N SER A 80 -13.35 -11.45 -5.70
CA SER A 80 -14.50 -11.97 -6.43
C SER A 80 -15.56 -10.89 -6.64
N LYS A 81 -15.79 -10.07 -5.62
CA LYS A 81 -16.82 -9.03 -5.68
C LYS A 81 -16.44 -7.88 -6.61
N TYR A 82 -15.20 -7.40 -6.51
CA TYR A 82 -14.77 -6.18 -7.19
C TYR A 82 -13.95 -6.42 -8.45
N GLN A 83 -13.38 -7.59 -8.60
CA GLN A 83 -12.54 -7.95 -9.76
C GLN A 83 -11.48 -6.89 -10.07
N PRO A 84 -10.60 -6.60 -9.10
CA PRO A 84 -9.62 -5.54 -9.29
C PRO A 84 -8.54 -5.91 -10.31
N ASP A 85 -7.97 -4.89 -10.92
CA ASP A 85 -6.80 -5.06 -11.79
C ASP A 85 -5.52 -5.11 -10.96
N VAL A 86 -5.53 -4.44 -9.81
CA VAL A 86 -4.37 -4.34 -8.91
C VAL A 86 -4.81 -4.59 -7.48
N LEU A 87 -4.06 -5.43 -6.78
CA LEU A 87 -4.23 -5.62 -5.34
C LEU A 87 -3.02 -5.01 -4.64
N VAL A 88 -3.26 -4.02 -3.77
CA VAL A 88 -2.22 -3.39 -2.97
C VAL A 88 -2.33 -3.90 -1.55
N CYS A 89 -1.25 -4.39 -0.98
CA CYS A 89 -1.25 -4.90 0.38
C CYS A 89 0.05 -4.55 1.10
N GLY A 90 0.10 -4.79 2.40
CA GLY A 90 1.25 -4.53 3.23
C GLY A 90 1.57 -5.72 4.12
N HIS A 91 1.77 -5.45 5.40
CA HIS A 91 1.98 -6.43 6.47
C HIS A 91 3.33 -7.17 6.43
N SER A 92 3.72 -7.76 5.32
CA SER A 92 4.98 -8.50 5.25
C SER A 92 6.21 -7.59 5.27
N HIS A 93 6.04 -6.32 4.92
CA HIS A 93 7.11 -5.34 4.75
C HIS A 93 8.08 -5.71 3.62
N ILE A 94 7.69 -6.64 2.76
CA ILE A 94 8.55 -7.09 1.66
C ILE A 94 8.05 -6.46 0.36
N LEU A 95 8.90 -5.66 -0.26
CA LEU A 95 8.62 -5.07 -1.56
C LEU A 95 8.39 -6.19 -2.58
N LYS A 96 7.23 -6.21 -3.20
CA LYS A 96 6.93 -7.22 -4.21
C LYS A 96 5.94 -6.66 -5.24
N VAL A 97 6.29 -6.80 -6.50
CA VAL A 97 5.38 -6.49 -7.60
C VAL A 97 5.42 -7.70 -8.53
N LYS A 98 4.29 -8.37 -8.68
CA LYS A 98 4.23 -9.59 -9.47
C LYS A 98 2.82 -9.84 -9.99
N ARG A 99 2.72 -10.35 -11.21
CA ARG A 99 1.43 -10.75 -11.78
C ARG A 99 0.95 -12.02 -11.10
N ASP A 100 -0.29 -11.99 -10.60
CA ASP A 100 -0.94 -13.17 -10.04
C ASP A 100 -1.69 -13.86 -11.18
N GLN A 101 -1.25 -15.05 -11.55
CA GLN A 101 -1.83 -15.78 -12.68
C GLN A 101 -3.16 -16.43 -12.32
N ARG A 102 -3.37 -16.73 -11.05
CA ARG A 102 -4.60 -17.40 -10.61
C ARG A 102 -5.78 -16.45 -10.60
N PHE A 103 -5.58 -15.26 -10.02
CA PHE A 103 -6.65 -14.25 -9.89
C PHE A 103 -6.56 -13.18 -10.97
N LYS A 104 -5.53 -13.23 -11.82
CA LYS A 104 -5.38 -12.34 -12.97
C LYS A 104 -5.37 -10.87 -12.57
N LEU A 105 -4.53 -10.56 -11.62
CA LEU A 105 -4.33 -9.18 -11.15
C LEU A 105 -2.85 -8.92 -10.94
N MET A 106 -2.49 -7.65 -10.75
CA MET A 106 -1.14 -7.28 -10.38
C MET A 106 -1.08 -7.16 -8.86
N HIS A 107 -0.23 -7.96 -8.23
CA HIS A 107 -0.01 -7.93 -6.79
C HIS A 107 1.10 -6.93 -6.48
N MET A 108 0.81 -5.95 -5.64
CA MET A 108 1.79 -4.94 -5.24
C MET A 108 1.87 -4.80 -3.74
N ASN A 109 3.05 -4.99 -3.19
CA ASN A 109 3.36 -4.65 -1.81
C ASN A 109 4.50 -3.65 -1.86
N PRO A 110 4.29 -2.41 -1.40
CA PRO A 110 5.33 -1.38 -1.53
C PRO A 110 6.48 -1.53 -0.54
N GLY A 111 6.47 -2.55 0.29
CA GLY A 111 7.42 -2.66 1.38
C GLY A 111 6.98 -1.79 2.54
N ALA A 112 7.91 -1.30 3.32
CA ALA A 112 7.59 -0.46 4.47
C ALA A 112 8.44 0.80 4.46
N VAL A 113 7.82 1.93 4.77
CA VAL A 113 8.52 3.21 4.86
C VAL A 113 8.97 3.52 6.28
N GLY A 114 8.44 2.80 7.27
CA GLY A 114 8.74 3.05 8.67
C GLY A 114 10.02 2.38 9.15
N ASN A 115 10.35 2.62 10.41
CA ASN A 115 11.56 2.12 11.02
C ASN A 115 11.36 0.80 11.78
N HIS A 116 10.13 0.33 11.89
CA HIS A 116 9.81 -0.88 12.66
C HIS A 116 9.46 -2.04 11.73
N GLY A 117 9.88 -3.24 12.06
CA GLY A 117 9.57 -4.45 11.30
C GLY A 117 10.82 -5.24 10.96
N PHE A 118 10.68 -6.18 10.04
CA PHE A 118 11.77 -7.07 9.67
C PHE A 118 12.46 -6.69 8.34
N HIS A 119 11.97 -5.67 7.66
CA HIS A 119 12.56 -5.24 6.40
C HIS A 119 13.92 -4.56 6.64
N LYS A 120 14.82 -4.69 5.71
CA LYS A 120 16.17 -4.11 5.82
C LYS A 120 16.24 -2.71 5.23
N VAL A 121 15.45 -2.45 4.21
CA VAL A 121 15.44 -1.18 3.49
C VAL A 121 14.02 -0.63 3.49
N ARG A 122 13.87 0.65 3.74
CA ARG A 122 12.58 1.32 3.67
C ARG A 122 12.28 1.64 2.22
N THR A 123 11.09 1.30 1.76
CA THR A 123 10.72 1.46 0.35
C THR A 123 9.29 1.94 0.20
N PHE A 124 9.00 2.50 -0.96
CA PHE A 124 7.63 2.71 -1.41
C PHE A 124 7.59 2.62 -2.95
N LEU A 125 6.40 2.55 -3.49
CA LEU A 125 6.20 2.47 -4.94
C LEU A 125 5.59 3.76 -5.48
N LYS A 126 6.02 4.17 -6.67
CA LYS A 126 5.42 5.27 -7.42
C LYS A 126 5.03 4.74 -8.78
N LEU A 127 3.90 5.19 -9.28
CA LEU A 127 3.47 4.81 -10.64
C LEU A 127 2.52 5.87 -11.17
N ASP A 128 2.37 5.88 -12.49
CA ASP A 128 1.41 6.72 -13.17
C ASP A 128 0.24 5.86 -13.61
N VAL A 129 -0.97 6.40 -13.53
CA VAL A 129 -2.18 5.73 -14.00
C VAL A 129 -2.90 6.68 -14.94
N GLU A 130 -3.11 6.24 -16.19
CA GLU A 130 -3.73 7.11 -17.18
C GLU A 130 -4.37 6.26 -18.24
N ASN A 131 -5.59 6.60 -18.62
CA ASN A 131 -6.29 5.97 -19.74
C ASN A 131 -6.35 4.44 -19.64
N GLY A 132 -6.63 3.93 -18.46
CA GLY A 132 -6.76 2.48 -18.24
C GLY A 132 -5.45 1.73 -18.14
N LYS A 133 -4.33 2.43 -18.05
CA LYS A 133 -3.01 1.81 -18.01
C LYS A 133 -2.16 2.34 -16.89
N MET A 134 -1.30 1.46 -16.36
CA MET A 134 -0.27 1.84 -15.42
C MET A 134 1.05 1.98 -16.15
N ALA A 135 1.85 2.96 -15.77
CA ALA A 135 3.15 3.21 -16.40
C ALA A 135 4.14 3.75 -15.38
N ASN A 136 5.39 3.70 -15.73
CA ASN A 136 6.48 4.31 -14.95
C ASN A 136 6.54 3.85 -13.51
N LEU A 137 6.31 2.56 -13.29
CA LEU A 137 6.38 1.98 -11.95
C LEU A 137 7.82 2.04 -11.45
N GLN A 138 8.01 2.62 -10.27
CA GLN A 138 9.32 2.75 -9.64
C GLN A 138 9.25 2.28 -8.21
N ALA A 139 10.27 1.55 -7.79
CA ALA A 139 10.48 1.26 -6.37
C ALA A 139 11.49 2.29 -5.87
N VAL A 140 11.11 3.04 -4.84
CA VAL A 140 11.97 4.08 -4.27
C VAL A 140 12.51 3.60 -2.94
N GLU A 141 13.83 3.61 -2.79
CA GLU A 141 14.47 3.24 -1.54
C GLU A 141 14.75 4.48 -0.72
N LEU A 142 14.32 4.47 0.54
CA LEU A 142 14.52 5.59 1.45
C LEU A 142 15.73 5.43 2.37
N GLY A 143 16.42 4.30 2.26
CA GLY A 143 17.59 4.01 3.09
C GLY A 143 17.30 2.85 4.04
N PRO A 144 18.23 2.54 4.94
CA PRO A 144 18.07 1.40 5.83
C PRO A 144 16.95 1.62 6.83
N ARG A 145 16.34 0.53 7.28
CA ARG A 145 15.26 0.59 8.24
C ARG A 145 15.67 1.33 9.51
N SER A 146 16.87 1.08 9.95
CA SER A 146 17.33 1.72 11.15
C SER A 146 18.29 2.76 10.74
N SER A 147 17.96 3.95 10.94
CA SER A 147 18.88 5.01 10.73
C SER A 147 19.68 5.11 11.97
N LYS A 148 20.40 4.23 12.30
CA LYS A 148 21.20 4.41 13.32
C LYS A 148 22.18 5.27 12.93
N SER A 149 22.03 6.15 13.25
CA SER A 149 22.89 7.07 13.20
C SER A 149 24.01 6.57 13.89
N PHE A 150 24.80 6.48 13.50
CA PHE A 150 25.79 6.39 13.70
C PHE A 150 26.50 7.13 14.39
N ASP A 151 26.24 7.29 15.17
CA ASP A 151 26.72 7.67 15.98
C ASP A 151 28.11 7.48 16.11
#